data_9c005c5185efcf1bc3fa4e69f713c0c0
#
_entry.id   9c005c5185efcf1bc3fa4e69f713c0c0
#
_cell.length_a   1.000
_cell.length_b   1.000
_cell.length_c   1.000
_cell.angle_alpha   90.00
_cell.angle_beta   90.00
_cell.angle_gamma   90.00
#
_symmetry.space_group_name_H-M   'P 1'
#
loop_
_entity.id
_entity.type
_entity.pdbx_description
1 polymer ?
#
loop_
_entity_poly.entity_id
_entity_poly.type
_entity_poly.pdbx_seq_one_letter_code
_entity_poly.pdbx_strand_id
1 'polypeptide(L)'
;MAKKRRKIYSSISKIQNCKMKKALILGVTGQDGSYCAELLLKKKYKVYGMVRKSSTTNTKNIDHLITDNKIINKSFFIKHGDLLDHISIDKIISEINPDEIYNFADQDHVRWSYEIPIYSFNVTLNSVITILEILRKYKKKIKYFQPISSNIFGDLKNKKFNEESNMNPQSIYALGKASVYMLCKMYKKIYGLKIYGAIFFNHESPRRQDEYVSQKIIKHACEIVKKKRKFLY
;
A
#
# COMPACT_ATOMS: atom_id res chain seq x y z
N MET A 1 -21.07 12.60 48.20
CA MET A 1 -19.76 12.80 47.53
C MET A 1 -19.12 11.50 46.98
N ALA A 2 -19.28 10.33 47.61
CA ALA A 2 -18.67 9.09 47.16
C ALA A 2 -19.16 8.55 45.78
N LYS A 3 -20.46 8.67 45.44
CA LYS A 3 -21.02 8.23 44.13
C LYS A 3 -20.51 9.03 42.96
N LYS A 4 -20.18 10.32 43.12
CA LYS A 4 -19.66 11.19 42.05
C LYS A 4 -18.16 10.86 41.74
N ARG A 5 -17.37 10.52 42.78
CA ARG A 5 -15.98 10.04 42.63
C ARG A 5 -15.92 8.70 41.91
N ARG A 6 -16.78 7.71 42.22
CA ARG A 6 -16.81 6.41 41.51
C ARG A 6 -17.12 6.55 40.02
N LYS A 7 -18.01 7.48 39.62
CA LYS A 7 -18.36 7.74 38.23
C LYS A 7 -17.18 8.36 37.45
N ILE A 8 -16.40 9.25 38.10
CA ILE A 8 -15.21 9.85 37.50
C ILE A 8 -14.08 8.80 37.33
N TYR A 9 -13.85 7.95 38.34
CA TYR A 9 -12.85 6.86 38.24
C TYR A 9 -13.25 5.80 37.19
N SER A 10 -14.55 5.49 37.05
CA SER A 10 -14.99 4.56 35.98
C SER A 10 -14.90 5.17 34.58
N SER A 11 -15.00 6.50 34.46
CA SER A 11 -14.79 7.21 33.18
C SER A 11 -13.29 7.29 32.82
N ILE A 12 -12.43 7.51 33.80
CA ILE A 12 -10.98 7.55 33.61
C ILE A 12 -10.43 6.15 33.27
N SER A 13 -10.94 5.07 33.87
CA SER A 13 -10.56 3.71 33.52
C SER A 13 -11.01 3.26 32.13
N LYS A 14 -12.12 3.83 31.61
CA LYS A 14 -12.54 3.61 30.21
C LYS A 14 -11.67 4.34 29.18
N ILE A 15 -10.97 5.40 29.56
CA ILE A 15 -10.07 6.14 28.67
C ILE A 15 -8.70 5.44 28.56
N GLN A 16 -8.31 4.62 29.54
CA GLN A 16 -6.98 3.99 29.60
C GLN A 16 -6.82 2.69 28.80
N ASN A 17 -7.86 2.16 28.16
CA ASN A 17 -7.78 0.87 27.46
C ASN A 17 -8.09 0.95 25.96
N CYS A 18 -7.80 2.07 25.29
CA CYS A 18 -7.84 2.11 23.84
C CYS A 18 -6.56 1.47 23.28
N LYS A 19 -6.59 0.14 23.11
CA LYS A 19 -5.51 -0.62 22.48
C LYS A 19 -5.13 0.04 21.16
N MET A 20 -3.91 0.56 21.05
CA MET A 20 -3.42 1.16 19.79
C MET A 20 -3.58 0.17 18.66
N LYS A 21 -4.25 0.61 17.59
CA LYS A 21 -4.41 -0.21 16.39
C LYS A 21 -3.06 -0.44 15.70
N LYS A 22 -2.92 -1.62 15.12
CA LYS A 22 -1.75 -2.02 14.35
C LYS A 22 -2.08 -2.01 12.86
N ALA A 23 -1.27 -1.35 12.07
CA ALA A 23 -1.35 -1.36 10.61
C ALA A 23 -0.10 -1.96 10.00
N LEU A 24 -0.27 -2.86 9.03
CA LEU A 24 0.79 -3.36 8.17
C LEU A 24 0.68 -2.69 6.82
N ILE A 25 1.78 -2.09 6.34
CA ILE A 25 1.87 -1.48 5.02
C ILE A 25 2.86 -2.30 4.18
N LEU A 26 2.36 -2.95 3.16
CA LEU A 26 3.17 -3.58 2.13
C LEU A 26 3.54 -2.49 1.10
N GLY A 27 4.83 -2.35 0.77
CA GLY A 27 5.31 -1.29 -0.12
C GLY A 27 5.42 0.09 0.56
N VAL A 28 5.80 0.13 1.84
CA VAL A 28 5.92 1.36 2.63
C VAL A 28 6.95 2.36 2.08
N THR A 29 7.91 1.91 1.27
CA THR A 29 8.93 2.76 0.63
C THR A 29 8.44 3.46 -0.64
N GLY A 30 7.30 3.03 -1.18
CA GLY A 30 6.67 3.67 -2.34
C GLY A 30 6.05 5.03 -2.00
N GLN A 31 5.57 5.74 -3.03
CA GLN A 31 4.88 7.02 -2.88
C GLN A 31 3.73 6.90 -1.87
N ASP A 32 2.72 6.10 -2.19
CA ASP A 32 1.49 6.02 -1.41
C ASP A 32 1.69 5.37 -0.04
N GLY A 33 2.51 4.32 0.02
CA GLY A 33 2.83 3.63 1.27
C GLY A 33 3.50 4.55 2.29
N SER A 34 4.40 5.43 1.85
CA SER A 34 5.10 6.37 2.73
C SER A 34 4.19 7.46 3.30
N TYR A 35 3.29 8.02 2.48
CA TYR A 35 2.27 8.97 2.96
C TYR A 35 1.25 8.31 3.89
N CYS A 36 0.84 7.07 3.56
CA CYS A 36 -0.04 6.29 4.42
C CYS A 36 0.61 6.03 5.80
N ALA A 37 1.90 5.70 5.84
CA ALA A 37 2.63 5.51 7.09
C ALA A 37 2.59 6.75 7.98
N GLU A 38 2.89 7.93 7.42
CA GLU A 38 2.82 9.20 8.16
C GLU A 38 1.41 9.51 8.67
N LEU A 39 0.39 9.30 7.83
CA LEU A 39 -1.00 9.52 8.21
C LEU A 39 -1.41 8.63 9.39
N LEU A 40 -1.03 7.35 9.35
CA LEU A 40 -1.36 6.39 10.40
C LEU A 40 -0.60 6.66 11.69
N LEU A 41 0.67 7.09 11.61
CA LEU A 41 1.44 7.54 12.77
C LEU A 41 0.79 8.77 13.43
N LYS A 42 0.37 9.77 12.64
CA LYS A 42 -0.41 10.93 13.15
C LYS A 42 -1.70 10.49 13.84
N LYS A 43 -2.34 9.42 13.36
CA LYS A 43 -3.52 8.79 13.97
C LYS A 43 -3.20 7.85 15.15
N LYS A 44 -1.96 7.83 15.63
CA LYS A 44 -1.50 7.04 16.78
C LYS A 44 -1.62 5.52 16.58
N TYR A 45 -1.44 5.04 15.35
CA TYR A 45 -1.28 3.62 15.07
C TYR A 45 0.15 3.14 15.38
N LYS A 46 0.30 1.86 15.71
CA LYS A 46 1.57 1.16 15.51
C LYS A 46 1.65 0.73 14.05
N VAL A 47 2.59 1.29 13.32
CA VAL A 47 2.76 1.09 11.88
C VAL A 47 3.92 0.14 11.63
N TYR A 48 3.67 -0.92 10.90
CA TYR A 48 4.66 -1.89 10.45
C TYR A 48 4.80 -1.76 8.94
N GLY A 49 5.97 -1.36 8.47
CA GLY A 49 6.27 -1.22 7.07
C GLY A 49 7.03 -2.43 6.55
N MET A 50 6.49 -3.12 5.54
CA MET A 50 7.24 -4.18 4.87
C MET A 50 8.13 -3.60 3.78
N VAL A 51 9.41 -3.98 3.82
CA VAL A 51 10.44 -3.60 2.85
C VAL A 51 11.06 -4.87 2.26
N ARG A 52 11.25 -4.89 0.95
CA ARG A 52 11.98 -5.96 0.28
C ARG A 52 13.47 -5.81 0.55
N LYS A 53 14.15 -6.90 0.89
CA LYS A 53 15.60 -6.92 0.90
C LYS A 53 16.14 -6.85 -0.53
N SER A 54 17.00 -5.89 -0.80
CA SER A 54 17.71 -5.73 -2.07
C SER A 54 19.15 -5.28 -1.79
N SER A 55 20.02 -5.43 -2.76
CA SER A 55 21.42 -4.94 -2.69
C SER A 55 21.51 -3.41 -2.61
N THR A 56 20.49 -2.72 -3.08
CA THR A 56 20.37 -1.26 -2.98
C THR A 56 19.26 -0.89 -2.01
N THR A 57 19.54 0.08 -1.13
CA THR A 57 18.52 0.60 -0.21
C THR A 57 17.57 1.53 -0.97
N ASN A 58 16.25 1.28 -0.84
CA ASN A 58 15.23 2.16 -1.39
C ASN A 58 14.32 2.66 -0.25
N THR A 59 14.89 3.43 0.67
CA THR A 59 14.19 3.94 1.85
C THR A 59 13.96 5.45 1.82
N LYS A 60 14.44 6.16 0.79
CA LYS A 60 14.39 7.62 0.66
C LYS A 60 13.07 8.24 1.15
N ASN A 61 11.94 7.65 0.76
CA ASN A 61 10.62 8.18 1.13
C ASN A 61 10.25 8.01 2.60
N ILE A 62 10.98 7.17 3.34
CA ILE A 62 10.75 6.89 4.77
C ILE A 62 11.97 7.14 5.65
N ASP A 63 13.07 7.68 5.11
CA ASP A 63 14.31 7.91 5.87
C ASP A 63 14.05 8.74 7.13
N HIS A 64 13.20 9.78 7.03
CA HIS A 64 12.82 10.60 8.17
C HIS A 64 12.05 9.83 9.27
N LEU A 65 11.42 8.70 8.94
CA LEU A 65 10.75 7.83 9.92
C LEU A 65 11.71 6.84 10.57
N ILE A 66 12.69 6.34 9.82
CA ILE A 66 13.65 5.34 10.32
C ILE A 66 14.84 5.97 11.06
N THR A 67 15.10 7.26 10.84
CA THR A 67 16.15 8.00 11.56
C THR A 67 15.64 8.72 12.81
N ASP A 68 14.32 8.89 12.96
CA ASP A 68 13.75 9.52 14.16
C ASP A 68 13.66 8.52 15.32
N ASN A 69 14.56 8.67 16.29
CA ASN A 69 14.59 7.86 17.51
C ASN A 69 13.32 7.95 18.38
N LYS A 70 12.43 8.90 18.14
CA LYS A 70 11.14 9.00 18.83
C LYS A 70 10.08 8.11 18.19
N ILE A 71 10.27 7.73 16.94
CA ILE A 71 9.32 7.00 16.10
C ILE A 71 9.75 5.55 15.87
N ILE A 72 11.01 5.34 15.42
CA ILE A 72 11.51 4.00 15.09
C ILE A 72 11.51 3.07 16.30
N ASN A 73 11.10 1.82 16.10
CA ASN A 73 10.96 0.78 17.13
C ASN A 73 10.03 1.12 18.30
N LYS A 74 9.27 2.22 18.23
CA LYS A 74 8.25 2.63 19.21
C LYS A 74 6.86 2.62 18.62
N SER A 75 6.67 3.32 17.51
CA SER A 75 5.41 3.41 16.76
C SER A 75 5.55 3.04 15.29
N PHE A 76 6.76 3.08 14.73
CA PHE A 76 7.09 2.63 13.39
C PHE A 76 8.11 1.49 13.42
N PHE A 77 7.85 0.40 12.70
CA PHE A 77 8.64 -0.82 12.71
C PHE A 77 8.87 -1.29 11.28
N ILE A 78 10.10 -1.65 10.94
CA ILE A 78 10.44 -2.26 9.65
C ILE A 78 10.38 -3.79 9.77
N LYS A 79 9.75 -4.41 8.78
CA LYS A 79 9.73 -5.85 8.56
C LYS A 79 10.27 -6.16 7.16
N HIS A 80 11.10 -7.19 7.04
CA HIS A 80 11.62 -7.62 5.75
C HIS A 80 10.82 -8.80 5.22
N GLY A 81 10.35 -8.69 3.97
CA GLY A 81 9.60 -9.73 3.28
C GLY A 81 9.51 -9.43 1.79
N ASP A 82 9.01 -10.37 1.02
CA ASP A 82 8.77 -10.24 -0.42
C ASP A 82 7.34 -10.70 -0.75
N LEU A 83 6.67 -10.02 -1.70
CA LEU A 83 5.31 -10.39 -2.12
C LEU A 83 5.23 -11.79 -2.75
N LEU A 84 6.32 -12.27 -3.35
CA LEU A 84 6.40 -13.60 -3.95
C LEU A 84 6.81 -14.68 -2.94
N ASP A 85 7.21 -14.30 -1.74
CA ASP A 85 7.51 -15.24 -0.65
C ASP A 85 6.34 -15.30 0.34
N HIS A 86 5.42 -16.23 0.09
CA HIS A 86 4.23 -16.43 0.91
C HIS A 86 4.55 -16.81 2.36
N ILE A 87 5.69 -17.46 2.61
CA ILE A 87 6.12 -17.82 3.98
C ILE A 87 6.45 -16.56 4.76
N SER A 88 7.21 -15.63 4.17
CA SER A 88 7.53 -14.36 4.82
C SER A 88 6.29 -13.51 5.09
N ILE A 89 5.34 -13.48 4.17
CA ILE A 89 4.08 -12.74 4.33
C ILE A 89 3.26 -13.33 5.49
N ASP A 90 3.06 -14.65 5.52
CA ASP A 90 2.30 -15.31 6.60
C ASP A 90 2.96 -15.09 7.96
N LYS A 91 4.28 -15.24 8.04
CA LYS A 91 5.07 -14.96 9.25
C LYS A 91 4.89 -13.51 9.72
N ILE A 92 5.01 -12.53 8.83
CA ILE A 92 4.84 -11.11 9.18
C ILE A 92 3.43 -10.85 9.70
N ILE A 93 2.40 -11.36 9.02
CA ILE A 93 1.01 -11.17 9.44
C ILE A 93 0.75 -11.85 10.80
N SER A 94 1.27 -13.05 11.01
CA SER A 94 1.09 -13.80 12.28
C SER A 94 1.78 -13.10 13.46
N GLU A 95 3.02 -12.67 13.31
CA GLU A 95 3.77 -11.98 14.36
C GLU A 95 3.15 -10.64 14.75
N ILE A 96 2.71 -9.85 13.76
CA ILE A 96 2.14 -8.52 14.00
C ILE A 96 0.71 -8.64 14.52
N ASN A 97 -0.08 -9.57 13.97
CA ASN A 97 -1.52 -9.67 14.14
C ASN A 97 -2.20 -8.29 13.94
N PRO A 98 -2.12 -7.70 12.71
CA PRO A 98 -2.56 -6.35 12.44
C PRO A 98 -4.09 -6.21 12.52
N ASP A 99 -4.57 -5.00 12.71
CA ASP A 99 -6.00 -4.65 12.58
C ASP A 99 -6.35 -4.29 11.13
N GLU A 100 -5.38 -3.73 10.43
CA GLU A 100 -5.51 -3.24 9.07
C GLU A 100 -4.24 -3.56 8.25
N ILE A 101 -4.42 -3.96 6.99
CA ILE A 101 -3.33 -4.16 6.02
C ILE A 101 -3.59 -3.28 4.82
N TYR A 102 -2.58 -2.53 4.39
CA TYR A 102 -2.58 -1.68 3.20
C TYR A 102 -1.56 -2.22 2.22
N ASN A 103 -2.02 -2.68 1.04
CA ASN A 103 -1.14 -3.27 0.04
C ASN A 103 -0.81 -2.26 -1.06
N PHE A 104 0.22 -1.44 -0.86
CA PHE A 104 0.77 -0.55 -1.90
C PHE A 104 1.97 -1.16 -2.64
N ALA A 105 2.32 -2.42 -2.32
CA ALA A 105 3.39 -3.11 -3.03
C ALA A 105 2.85 -3.72 -4.32
N ASP A 106 3.53 -3.44 -5.43
CA ASP A 106 3.21 -3.98 -6.75
C ASP A 106 4.41 -3.79 -7.70
N GLN A 107 4.29 -4.35 -8.88
CA GLN A 107 5.04 -3.95 -10.07
C GLN A 107 4.11 -3.04 -10.90
N ASP A 108 4.14 -1.73 -10.63
CA ASP A 108 3.14 -0.77 -11.13
C ASP A 108 3.54 -0.08 -12.45
N HIS A 109 4.69 -0.41 -13.03
CA HIS A 109 5.16 0.17 -14.28
C HIS A 109 4.61 -0.58 -15.50
N VAL A 110 3.65 0.03 -16.21
CA VAL A 110 2.96 -0.60 -17.35
C VAL A 110 3.94 -1.12 -18.41
N ARG A 111 4.95 -0.33 -18.82
CA ARG A 111 5.93 -0.75 -19.82
C ARG A 111 6.69 -2.01 -19.38
N TRP A 112 7.14 -2.08 -18.16
CA TRP A 112 7.86 -3.26 -17.66
C TRP A 112 6.99 -4.51 -17.68
N SER A 113 5.66 -4.39 -17.58
CA SER A 113 4.79 -5.56 -17.68
C SER A 113 4.85 -6.25 -19.04
N TYR A 114 5.31 -5.57 -20.09
CA TYR A 114 5.59 -6.19 -21.39
C TYR A 114 6.98 -6.83 -21.45
N GLU A 115 7.95 -6.26 -20.74
CA GLU A 115 9.34 -6.76 -20.71
C GLU A 115 9.50 -7.98 -19.78
N ILE A 116 8.79 -8.00 -18.64
CA ILE A 116 8.83 -9.05 -17.62
C ILE A 116 7.40 -9.51 -17.24
N PRO A 117 6.62 -10.07 -18.18
CA PRO A 117 5.20 -10.28 -18.00
C PRO A 117 4.86 -11.27 -16.89
N ILE A 118 5.59 -12.38 -16.78
CA ILE A 118 5.35 -13.40 -15.76
C ILE A 118 5.61 -12.82 -14.35
N TYR A 119 6.72 -12.13 -14.18
CA TYR A 119 7.04 -11.48 -12.90
C TYR A 119 5.97 -10.46 -12.52
N SER A 120 5.61 -9.58 -13.45
CA SER A 120 4.59 -8.53 -13.24
C SER A 120 3.25 -9.13 -12.83
N PHE A 121 2.80 -10.17 -13.54
CA PHE A 121 1.53 -10.84 -13.24
C PHE A 121 1.57 -11.56 -11.88
N ASN A 122 2.68 -12.23 -11.56
CA ASN A 122 2.87 -12.90 -10.27
C ASN A 122 2.86 -11.91 -9.11
N VAL A 123 3.57 -10.79 -9.23
CA VAL A 123 3.60 -9.76 -8.19
C VAL A 123 2.22 -9.13 -8.03
N THR A 124 1.50 -8.84 -9.12
CA THR A 124 0.20 -8.18 -9.05
C THR A 124 -0.92 -9.11 -8.59
N LEU A 125 -1.06 -10.30 -9.19
CA LEU A 125 -2.20 -11.18 -8.92
C LEU A 125 -1.90 -12.24 -7.87
N ASN A 126 -0.84 -13.05 -8.06
CA ASN A 126 -0.60 -14.20 -7.20
C ASN A 126 -0.27 -13.78 -5.75
N SER A 127 0.41 -12.64 -5.57
CA SER A 127 0.63 -12.09 -4.23
C SER A 127 -0.68 -11.77 -3.51
N VAL A 128 -1.65 -11.21 -4.22
CA VAL A 128 -2.96 -10.89 -3.64
C VAL A 128 -3.73 -12.15 -3.30
N ILE A 129 -3.71 -13.18 -4.16
CA ILE A 129 -4.30 -14.49 -3.84
C ILE A 129 -3.68 -15.02 -2.54
N THR A 130 -2.36 -15.00 -2.44
CA THR A 130 -1.63 -15.44 -1.24
C THR A 130 -2.09 -14.69 0.01
N ILE A 131 -2.14 -13.37 -0.04
CA ILE A 131 -2.59 -12.54 1.10
C ILE A 131 -4.04 -12.89 1.49
N LEU A 132 -4.94 -12.99 0.52
CA LEU A 132 -6.35 -13.28 0.77
C LEU A 132 -6.54 -14.70 1.37
N GLU A 133 -5.79 -15.69 0.90
CA GLU A 133 -5.79 -17.04 1.48
C GLU A 133 -5.24 -17.06 2.91
N ILE A 134 -4.20 -16.28 3.20
CA ILE A 134 -3.72 -16.09 4.56
C ILE A 134 -4.84 -15.48 5.42
N LEU A 135 -5.45 -14.36 4.97
CA LEU A 135 -6.51 -13.69 5.71
C LEU A 135 -7.74 -14.58 5.97
N ARG A 136 -8.06 -15.47 5.02
CA ARG A 136 -9.15 -16.43 5.16
C ARG A 136 -8.93 -17.42 6.32
N LYS A 137 -7.69 -17.78 6.61
CA LYS A 137 -7.33 -18.69 7.71
C LYS A 137 -7.36 -18.02 9.09
N TYR A 138 -7.26 -16.68 9.15
CA TYR A 138 -7.21 -15.97 10.42
C TYR A 138 -8.61 -15.83 11.06
N LYS A 139 -8.72 -16.15 12.36
CA LYS A 139 -9.95 -15.93 13.13
C LYS A 139 -10.29 -14.44 13.27
N LYS A 140 -9.28 -13.57 13.36
CA LYS A 140 -9.43 -12.12 13.43
C LYS A 140 -9.81 -11.57 12.04
N LYS A 141 -10.89 -10.81 11.98
CA LYS A 141 -11.30 -10.13 10.74
C LYS A 141 -10.43 -8.88 10.50
N ILE A 142 -9.27 -9.08 9.88
CA ILE A 142 -8.35 -8.02 9.48
C ILE A 142 -8.98 -7.23 8.32
N LYS A 143 -8.92 -5.90 8.37
CA LYS A 143 -9.29 -5.06 7.23
C LYS A 143 -8.16 -5.02 6.22
N TYR A 144 -8.45 -5.33 4.97
CA TYR A 144 -7.48 -5.32 3.88
C TYR A 144 -7.84 -4.26 2.85
N PHE A 145 -6.90 -3.38 2.54
CA PHE A 145 -7.02 -2.36 1.52
C PHE A 145 -6.18 -2.73 0.30
N GLN A 146 -6.81 -2.72 -0.90
CA GLN A 146 -6.19 -3.06 -2.17
C GLN A 146 -6.40 -1.94 -3.19
N PRO A 147 -5.34 -1.24 -3.63
CA PRO A 147 -5.41 -0.33 -4.76
C PRO A 147 -5.65 -1.08 -6.07
N ILE A 148 -6.60 -0.57 -6.84
CA ILE A 148 -6.87 -0.96 -8.23
C ILE A 148 -6.44 0.20 -9.11
N SER A 149 -6.10 -0.07 -10.37
CA SER A 149 -5.70 0.98 -11.32
C SER A 149 -6.85 1.32 -12.27
N SER A 150 -6.98 2.59 -12.63
CA SER A 150 -7.88 3.03 -13.70
C SER A 150 -7.56 2.41 -15.07
N ASN A 151 -6.35 1.84 -15.24
CA ASN A 151 -5.97 1.12 -16.46
C ASN A 151 -6.85 -0.13 -16.72
N ILE A 152 -7.64 -0.60 -15.73
CA ILE A 152 -8.63 -1.66 -15.95
C ILE A 152 -9.69 -1.28 -16.99
N PHE A 153 -9.95 0.02 -17.19
CA PHE A 153 -10.94 0.51 -18.15
C PHE A 153 -10.40 0.58 -19.58
N GLY A 154 -9.07 0.55 -19.78
CA GLY A 154 -8.42 0.67 -21.07
C GLY A 154 -8.58 2.05 -21.70
N ASP A 155 -8.38 2.11 -23.01
CA ASP A 155 -8.46 3.34 -23.80
C ASP A 155 -9.88 3.53 -24.36
N LEU A 156 -10.79 3.99 -23.54
CA LEU A 156 -12.14 4.37 -23.96
C LEU A 156 -12.22 5.90 -24.08
N LYS A 157 -11.94 6.41 -25.27
CA LYS A 157 -11.98 7.85 -25.55
C LYS A 157 -13.33 8.45 -25.16
N ASN A 158 -13.29 9.61 -24.52
CA ASN A 158 -14.45 10.46 -24.19
C ASN A 158 -15.48 9.85 -23.22
N LYS A 159 -15.14 8.86 -22.41
CA LYS A 159 -16.04 8.31 -21.38
C LYS A 159 -15.61 8.70 -19.97
N LYS A 160 -16.59 8.99 -19.13
CA LYS A 160 -16.41 9.06 -17.68
C LYS A 160 -16.54 7.65 -17.13
N PHE A 161 -15.64 7.26 -16.21
CA PHE A 161 -15.64 5.95 -15.58
C PHE A 161 -16.12 6.04 -14.14
N ASN A 162 -16.80 4.99 -13.70
CA ASN A 162 -17.18 4.73 -12.32
C ASN A 162 -16.98 3.23 -12.01
N GLU A 163 -17.36 2.82 -10.82
CA GLU A 163 -17.17 1.45 -10.33
C GLU A 163 -18.04 0.40 -11.08
N GLU A 164 -19.03 0.85 -11.84
CA GLU A 164 -19.93 0.01 -12.66
C GLU A 164 -19.51 -0.06 -14.12
N SER A 165 -18.52 0.74 -14.52
CA SER A 165 -18.04 0.77 -15.89
C SER A 165 -17.39 -0.56 -16.30
N ASN A 166 -17.62 -0.97 -17.54
CA ASN A 166 -17.03 -2.17 -18.11
C ASN A 166 -15.51 -2.08 -18.12
N MET A 167 -14.84 -3.15 -17.74
CA MET A 167 -13.40 -3.26 -17.82
C MET A 167 -12.96 -3.69 -19.21
N ASN A 168 -11.87 -3.07 -19.70
CA ASN A 168 -11.26 -3.37 -21.00
C ASN A 168 -9.73 -3.26 -20.87
N PRO A 169 -9.05 -4.11 -20.07
CA PRO A 169 -7.62 -4.00 -19.84
C PRO A 169 -6.81 -4.21 -21.11
N GLN A 170 -5.84 -3.31 -21.37
CA GLN A 170 -5.02 -3.28 -22.58
C GLN A 170 -3.54 -3.60 -22.34
N SER A 171 -3.19 -4.09 -21.16
CA SER A 171 -1.82 -4.50 -20.80
C SER A 171 -1.83 -5.64 -19.80
N ILE A 172 -0.70 -6.34 -19.67
CA ILE A 172 -0.52 -7.40 -18.65
C ILE A 172 -0.76 -6.83 -17.23
N TYR A 173 -0.25 -5.62 -16.97
CA TYR A 173 -0.50 -4.91 -15.71
C TYR A 173 -2.00 -4.66 -15.51
N ALA A 174 -2.67 -4.09 -16.51
CA ALA A 174 -4.10 -3.78 -16.43
C ALA A 174 -4.95 -5.05 -16.23
N LEU A 175 -4.60 -6.14 -16.94
CA LEU A 175 -5.25 -7.44 -16.80
C LEU A 175 -5.07 -7.99 -15.38
N GLY A 176 -3.85 -7.91 -14.83
CA GLY A 176 -3.58 -8.28 -13.44
C GLY A 176 -4.44 -7.49 -12.46
N LYS A 177 -4.53 -6.17 -12.61
CA LYS A 177 -5.37 -5.30 -11.77
C LYS A 177 -6.86 -5.57 -11.91
N ALA A 178 -7.36 -5.86 -13.12
CA ALA A 178 -8.75 -6.26 -13.34
C ALA A 178 -9.05 -7.60 -12.65
N SER A 179 -8.15 -8.57 -12.77
CA SER A 179 -8.26 -9.87 -12.09
C SER A 179 -8.26 -9.70 -10.56
N VAL A 180 -7.40 -8.84 -10.01
CA VAL A 180 -7.37 -8.50 -8.58
C VAL A 180 -8.69 -7.88 -8.12
N TYR A 181 -9.27 -6.97 -8.90
CA TYR A 181 -10.57 -6.37 -8.58
C TYR A 181 -11.66 -7.43 -8.46
N MET A 182 -11.76 -8.32 -9.45
CA MET A 182 -12.73 -9.43 -9.45
C MET A 182 -12.48 -10.39 -8.29
N LEU A 183 -11.22 -10.73 -8.02
CA LEU A 183 -10.80 -11.59 -6.94
C LEU A 183 -11.24 -11.02 -5.57
N CYS A 184 -10.98 -9.73 -5.34
CA CYS A 184 -11.37 -9.05 -4.11
C CYS A 184 -12.89 -9.06 -3.90
N LYS A 185 -13.67 -8.82 -4.97
CA LYS A 185 -15.14 -8.92 -4.92
C LYS A 185 -15.61 -10.33 -4.58
N MET A 186 -15.01 -11.34 -5.20
CA MET A 186 -15.33 -12.75 -4.97
C MET A 186 -15.02 -13.16 -3.52
N TYR A 187 -13.82 -12.87 -3.01
CA TYR A 187 -13.44 -13.22 -1.63
C TYR A 187 -14.28 -12.50 -0.58
N LYS A 188 -14.61 -11.22 -0.84
CA LYS A 188 -15.53 -10.49 0.03
C LYS A 188 -16.92 -11.15 0.08
N LYS A 189 -17.45 -11.58 -1.08
CA LYS A 189 -18.78 -12.19 -1.20
C LYS A 189 -18.82 -13.60 -0.61
N ILE A 190 -17.86 -14.45 -0.95
CA ILE A 190 -17.87 -15.88 -0.59
C ILE A 190 -17.41 -16.11 0.85
N TYR A 191 -16.32 -15.44 1.27
CA TYR A 191 -15.68 -15.70 2.57
C TYR A 191 -15.94 -14.61 3.61
N GLY A 192 -16.67 -13.54 3.27
CA GLY A 192 -17.00 -12.45 4.18
C GLY A 192 -15.77 -11.65 4.67
N LEU A 193 -14.68 -11.65 3.90
CA LEU A 193 -13.48 -10.89 4.24
C LEU A 193 -13.76 -9.39 4.18
N LYS A 194 -13.13 -8.64 5.09
CA LYS A 194 -13.23 -7.17 5.14
C LYS A 194 -12.26 -6.54 4.13
N ILE A 195 -12.60 -6.60 2.85
CA ILE A 195 -11.79 -6.05 1.76
C ILE A 195 -12.36 -4.71 1.33
N TYR A 196 -11.48 -3.73 1.17
CA TYR A 196 -11.76 -2.39 0.66
C TYR A 196 -10.84 -2.12 -0.53
N GLY A 197 -11.41 -1.71 -1.65
CA GLY A 197 -10.67 -1.34 -2.85
C GLY A 197 -10.88 0.14 -3.17
N ALA A 198 -9.91 0.73 -3.87
CA ALA A 198 -10.05 2.04 -4.48
C ALA A 198 -9.43 2.01 -5.88
N ILE A 199 -10.15 2.54 -6.87
CA ILE A 199 -9.65 2.65 -8.23
C ILE A 199 -8.83 3.94 -8.32
N PHE A 200 -7.52 3.78 -8.41
CA PHE A 200 -6.59 4.90 -8.48
C PHE A 200 -6.43 5.35 -9.92
N PHE A 201 -6.63 6.63 -10.15
CA PHE A 201 -6.20 7.34 -11.34
C PHE A 201 -4.77 7.85 -11.16
N ASN A 202 -4.18 8.38 -12.26
CA ASN A 202 -2.84 8.92 -12.19
C ASN A 202 -2.75 10.01 -11.12
N HIS A 203 -1.77 9.90 -10.23
CA HIS A 203 -1.52 10.86 -9.17
C HIS A 203 -0.02 10.97 -8.92
N GLU A 204 0.42 12.17 -8.66
CA GLU A 204 1.82 12.53 -8.58
C GLU A 204 2.14 13.20 -7.25
N SER A 205 3.39 13.08 -6.83
CA SER A 205 3.91 13.78 -5.65
C SER A 205 5.43 13.93 -5.75
N PRO A 206 6.06 14.71 -4.86
CA PRO A 206 7.52 14.77 -4.75
C PRO A 206 8.21 13.42 -4.44
N ARG A 207 7.44 12.41 -4.03
CA ARG A 207 7.94 11.05 -3.74
C ARG A 207 7.81 10.06 -4.91
N ARG A 208 7.34 10.55 -6.06
CA ARG A 208 7.30 9.73 -7.27
C ARG A 208 8.72 9.38 -7.70
N GLN A 209 8.92 8.14 -8.17
CA GLN A 209 10.23 7.70 -8.64
C GLN A 209 10.67 8.46 -9.90
N ASP A 210 11.96 8.68 -10.06
CA ASP A 210 12.58 9.46 -11.15
C ASP A 210 12.32 8.88 -12.56
N GLU A 211 11.96 7.60 -12.65
CA GLU A 211 11.69 6.89 -13.91
C GLU A 211 10.35 7.26 -14.55
N TYR A 212 9.44 7.86 -13.79
CA TYR A 212 8.15 8.27 -14.29
C TYR A 212 8.23 9.60 -15.04
N VAL A 213 7.39 9.72 -16.08
CA VAL A 213 7.45 10.83 -17.04
C VAL A 213 7.37 12.21 -16.39
N SER A 214 6.53 12.40 -15.39
CA SER A 214 6.37 13.65 -14.66
C SER A 214 7.67 14.06 -13.95
N GLN A 215 8.31 13.12 -13.23
CA GLN A 215 9.56 13.39 -12.54
C GLN A 215 10.71 13.62 -13.52
N LYS A 216 10.77 12.89 -14.63
CA LYS A 216 11.75 13.15 -15.70
C LYS A 216 11.61 14.56 -16.24
N ILE A 217 10.39 14.99 -16.57
CA ILE A 217 10.14 16.34 -17.09
C ILE A 217 10.59 17.41 -16.08
N ILE A 218 10.15 17.27 -14.81
CA ILE A 218 10.50 18.25 -13.75
C ILE A 218 12.01 18.32 -13.55
N LYS A 219 12.66 17.16 -13.42
CA LYS A 219 14.11 17.07 -13.20
C LYS A 219 14.89 17.71 -14.34
N HIS A 220 14.57 17.36 -15.59
CA HIS A 220 15.24 17.91 -16.77
C HIS A 220 14.97 19.40 -16.94
N ALA A 221 13.75 19.88 -16.66
CA ALA A 221 13.45 21.31 -16.68
C ALA A 221 14.31 22.06 -15.65
N CYS A 222 14.43 21.54 -14.42
CA CYS A 222 15.30 22.11 -13.39
C CYS A 222 16.79 22.11 -13.81
N GLU A 223 17.26 21.06 -14.48
CA GLU A 223 18.62 20.98 -15.00
C GLU A 223 18.90 22.00 -16.11
N ILE A 224 17.93 22.25 -17.00
CA ILE A 224 18.01 23.28 -18.04
C ILE A 224 18.10 24.67 -17.42
N VAL A 225 17.24 24.99 -16.45
CA VAL A 225 17.26 26.28 -15.75
C VAL A 225 18.61 26.50 -15.05
N LYS A 226 19.19 25.44 -14.47
CA LYS A 226 20.53 25.49 -13.85
C LYS A 226 21.69 25.43 -14.85
N LYS A 227 21.43 25.51 -16.18
CA LYS A 227 22.41 25.40 -17.28
C LYS A 227 23.25 24.11 -17.26
N LYS A 228 22.74 23.04 -16.63
CA LYS A 228 23.40 21.73 -16.56
C LYS A 228 23.01 20.83 -17.76
N ARG A 229 22.01 21.21 -18.52
CA ARG A 229 21.49 20.49 -19.68
C ARG A 229 20.96 21.47 -20.72
N LYS A 230 21.04 21.09 -22.03
CA LYS A 230 20.56 21.95 -23.15
C LYS A 230 19.15 21.57 -23.63
N PHE A 231 18.74 20.33 -23.46
CA PHE A 231 17.47 19.80 -24.01
C PHE A 231 16.69 18.98 -22.98
N LEU A 232 15.40 18.86 -23.19
CA LEU A 232 14.49 18.09 -22.33
C LEU A 232 14.73 16.58 -22.44
N TYR A 233 15.22 16.13 -23.61
CA TYR A 233 15.53 14.72 -23.95
C TYR A 233 16.94 14.57 -24.49
#